data_35a9ece40956ae5cd50acc823b65c976
#
_entry.id   35a9ece40956ae5cd50acc823b65c976
#
_cell.length_a   1.000
_cell.length_b   1.000
_cell.length_c   1.000
_cell.angle_alpha   90.00
_cell.angle_beta   90.00
_cell.angle_gamma   90.00
#
_symmetry.space_group_name_H-M   'P 1'
#
loop_
_entity.id
_entity.type
_entity.pdbx_description
1 polymer ?
#
loop_
_entity_poly.entity_id
_entity_poly.type
_entity_poly.pdbx_seq_one_letter_code
_entity_poly.pdbx_strand_id
1 'polypeptide(L)'
;MRIAVIAGLAAALAFSDSASAQSSKPVTILVGFGAGGAYHITGVLVSRHMPKYLPGKPNMIVKNMPGAGSIVATNYLANIAPKDGSYMGVISSGVVLEHLFGNTKVKFDPRKIGWLGSMSEGINLCTVWGEAGVNTIEDAKNKEVSAGSTGRGSRTYTYPAAMNALLGTKFKIVTGYKGLTQLGPALEQREVDSVCGYAWEGLKAQRLDWVKDGRLKIIAQFALQKSPLFPDAPLIQDLLKNDTEKKAIDLMVIDTLVAWPVVLPPGVSPALLKTYRDAFAKTMADPEFIADAKKANRDVGLVSGEKVDKAVADAYAYPKEVIDTAKRISGLK
;
A
#
# COMPACT_ATOMS: atom_id res chain seq x y z
N MET A 1 25.25 -84.13 8.28
CA MET A 1 23.94 -83.90 8.91
C MET A 1 24.10 -82.87 10.04
N ARG A 2 23.51 -81.76 10.02
CA ARG A 2 23.70 -80.51 10.77
C ARG A 2 24.54 -79.46 9.97
N ILE A 3 23.87 -78.59 9.31
CA ILE A 3 24.33 -77.21 9.04
C ILE A 3 23.15 -76.54 8.27
N ALA A 4 22.62 -75.46 8.86
CA ALA A 4 22.02 -74.39 8.19
C ALA A 4 20.85 -73.81 9.00
N VAL A 5 21.10 -72.87 9.83
CA VAL A 5 20.18 -71.79 10.24
C VAL A 5 21.03 -70.68 10.86
N ILE A 6 21.57 -69.80 10.10
CA ILE A 6 22.00 -68.43 10.53
C ILE A 6 22.19 -67.59 9.24
N ALA A 7 21.13 -67.01 8.72
CA ALA A 7 21.22 -65.95 7.70
C ALA A 7 19.85 -65.27 7.59
N GLY A 8 19.50 -64.55 8.63
CA GLY A 8 18.17 -63.89 8.61
C GLY A 8 18.04 -62.68 9.59
N LEU A 9 19.12 -61.99 9.91
CA LEU A 9 19.02 -60.88 10.88
C LEU A 9 20.00 -59.71 10.59
N ALA A 10 20.11 -59.28 9.33
CA ALA A 10 21.01 -58.18 8.99
C ALA A 10 20.46 -57.23 7.89
N ALA A 11 19.14 -57.11 7.76
CA ALA A 11 18.54 -56.25 6.72
C ALA A 11 17.47 -55.26 7.23
N ALA A 12 17.49 -54.91 8.52
CA ALA A 12 16.46 -54.05 9.13
C ALA A 12 17.01 -52.75 9.79
N LEU A 13 18.16 -52.25 9.36
CA LEU A 13 18.77 -51.04 9.94
C LEU A 13 19.37 -50.12 8.87
N ALA A 14 18.59 -49.68 7.85
CA ALA A 14 19.05 -48.67 6.90
C ALA A 14 17.91 -47.85 6.30
N PHE A 15 16.85 -47.58 7.07
CA PHE A 15 15.98 -46.44 6.80
C PHE A 15 16.14 -45.43 7.93
N SER A 16 17.36 -44.94 8.09
CA SER A 16 17.54 -43.64 8.74
C SER A 16 16.99 -42.62 7.76
N ASP A 17 15.78 -42.15 8.03
CA ASP A 17 15.26 -40.94 7.45
C ASP A 17 16.35 -39.86 7.60
N SER A 18 17.11 -39.66 6.54
CA SER A 18 17.84 -38.43 6.34
C SER A 18 16.76 -37.37 6.17
N ALA A 19 16.21 -36.88 7.28
CA ALA A 19 15.58 -35.58 7.34
C ALA A 19 16.67 -34.59 6.90
N SER A 20 16.85 -34.50 5.58
CA SER A 20 17.61 -33.48 4.91
C SER A 20 17.11 -32.17 5.51
N ALA A 21 17.93 -31.56 6.36
CA ALA A 21 17.76 -30.15 6.70
C ALA A 21 17.83 -29.41 5.39
N GLN A 22 16.69 -29.31 4.70
CA GLN A 22 16.53 -28.58 3.47
C GLN A 22 16.73 -27.12 3.88
N SER A 23 17.98 -26.67 3.78
CA SER A 23 18.35 -25.27 3.95
C SER A 23 17.40 -24.48 3.04
N SER A 24 16.40 -23.88 3.64
CA SER A 24 15.41 -23.12 2.88
C SER A 24 16.15 -21.97 2.21
N LYS A 25 16.04 -21.88 0.88
CA LYS A 25 16.61 -20.76 0.13
C LYS A 25 16.18 -19.45 0.81
N PRO A 26 17.08 -18.47 0.96
CA PRO A 26 16.72 -17.19 1.53
C PRO A 26 15.66 -16.50 0.63
N VAL A 27 14.72 -15.82 1.26
CA VAL A 27 13.69 -15.04 0.56
C VAL A 27 14.11 -13.58 0.48
N THR A 28 14.19 -13.02 -0.71
CA THR A 28 14.43 -11.61 -0.91
C THR A 28 13.11 -10.84 -0.88
N ILE A 29 12.98 -9.88 0.03
CA ILE A 29 11.90 -8.90 0.06
C ILE A 29 12.36 -7.66 -0.70
N LEU A 30 11.85 -7.48 -1.92
CA LEU A 30 12.17 -6.33 -2.75
C LEU A 30 11.26 -5.16 -2.39
N VAL A 31 11.85 -4.06 -1.90
CA VAL A 31 11.10 -2.85 -1.51
C VAL A 31 11.25 -1.79 -2.59
N GLY A 32 10.13 -1.32 -3.15
CA GLY A 32 10.10 -0.36 -4.26
C GLY A 32 10.47 1.09 -3.90
N PHE A 33 11.02 1.31 -2.70
CA PHE A 33 11.36 2.63 -2.17
C PHE A 33 12.71 2.60 -1.45
N GLY A 34 13.24 3.79 -1.12
CA GLY A 34 14.49 3.95 -0.40
C GLY A 34 14.45 3.40 1.04
N ALA A 35 15.63 3.16 1.60
CA ALA A 35 15.80 2.71 2.99
C ALA A 35 15.25 3.75 3.99
N GLY A 36 14.76 3.28 5.16
CA GLY A 36 14.25 4.12 6.24
C GLY A 36 12.82 4.62 6.05
N GLY A 37 12.25 4.55 4.84
CA GLY A 37 10.87 4.93 4.57
C GLY A 37 9.85 3.88 5.04
N ALA A 38 8.58 4.25 4.99
CA ALA A 38 7.47 3.45 5.47
C ALA A 38 7.39 2.04 4.84
N TYR A 39 7.58 1.94 3.53
CA TYR A 39 7.61 0.66 2.83
C TYR A 39 8.82 -0.20 3.23
N HIS A 40 9.98 0.43 3.47
CA HIS A 40 11.15 -0.29 3.97
C HIS A 40 10.90 -0.86 5.37
N ILE A 41 10.34 -0.05 6.28
CA ILE A 41 9.97 -0.49 7.63
C ILE A 41 9.01 -1.68 7.57
N THR A 42 7.99 -1.64 6.69
CA THR A 42 7.07 -2.77 6.46
C THR A 42 7.84 -4.02 6.04
N GLY A 43 8.78 -3.90 5.08
CA GLY A 43 9.62 -5.02 4.65
C GLY A 43 10.47 -5.59 5.79
N VAL A 44 11.04 -4.74 6.64
CA VAL A 44 11.84 -5.15 7.81
C VAL A 44 10.97 -5.87 8.85
N LEU A 45 9.79 -5.34 9.17
CA LEU A 45 8.85 -6.00 10.09
C LEU A 45 8.43 -7.39 9.58
N VAL A 46 8.05 -7.48 8.31
CA VAL A 46 7.70 -8.76 7.67
C VAL A 46 8.88 -9.73 7.70
N SER A 47 10.11 -9.25 7.39
CA SER A 47 11.30 -10.11 7.37
C SER A 47 11.66 -10.72 8.73
N ARG A 48 11.33 -10.05 9.81
CA ARG A 48 11.62 -10.53 11.18
C ARG A 48 10.61 -11.55 11.68
N HIS A 49 9.35 -11.42 11.33
CA HIS A 49 8.27 -12.17 11.96
C HIS A 49 7.67 -13.24 11.06
N MET A 50 7.58 -13.03 9.75
CA MET A 50 6.94 -13.97 8.83
C MET A 50 7.68 -15.32 8.67
N PRO A 51 9.01 -15.40 8.78
CA PRO A 51 9.74 -16.68 8.65
C PRO A 51 9.21 -17.80 9.54
N LYS A 52 8.79 -17.49 10.77
CA LYS A 52 8.29 -18.48 11.73
C LYS A 52 7.02 -19.20 11.27
N TYR A 53 6.30 -18.64 10.31
CA TYR A 53 5.06 -19.18 9.74
C TYR A 53 5.24 -19.80 8.36
N LEU A 54 6.45 -19.75 7.79
CA LEU A 54 6.77 -20.37 6.50
C LEU A 54 7.45 -21.74 6.70
N PRO A 55 7.19 -22.69 5.80
CA PRO A 55 7.94 -23.96 5.78
C PRO A 55 9.45 -23.71 5.72
N GLY A 56 10.21 -24.44 6.52
CA GLY A 56 11.67 -24.32 6.58
C GLY A 56 12.19 -23.02 7.21
N LYS A 57 11.34 -22.14 7.69
CA LYS A 57 11.68 -20.86 8.36
C LYS A 57 12.81 -20.09 7.63
N PRO A 58 12.63 -19.73 6.36
CA PRO A 58 13.67 -19.15 5.51
C PRO A 58 14.20 -17.84 6.10
N ASN A 59 15.50 -17.58 5.94
CA ASN A 59 16.04 -16.26 6.18
C ASN A 59 15.45 -15.27 5.17
N MET A 60 14.97 -14.10 5.62
CA MET A 60 14.42 -13.07 4.75
C MET A 60 15.34 -11.84 4.71
N ILE A 61 15.68 -11.38 3.50
CA ILE A 61 16.61 -10.29 3.25
C ILE A 61 15.89 -9.14 2.55
N VAL A 62 15.88 -7.96 3.16
CA VAL A 62 15.28 -6.77 2.56
C VAL A 62 16.26 -6.10 1.61
N LYS A 63 15.83 -5.89 0.35
CA LYS A 63 16.58 -5.14 -0.68
C LYS A 63 15.74 -3.99 -1.20
N ASN A 64 16.29 -2.80 -1.24
CA ASN A 64 15.61 -1.63 -1.78
C ASN A 64 15.91 -1.48 -3.28
N MET A 65 14.85 -1.25 -4.08
CA MET A 65 14.93 -0.97 -5.52
C MET A 65 14.00 0.20 -5.84
N PRO A 66 14.39 1.43 -5.47
CA PRO A 66 13.55 2.60 -5.69
C PRO A 66 13.49 2.96 -7.19
N GLY A 67 12.42 3.64 -7.59
CA GLY A 67 12.29 4.20 -8.93
C GLY A 67 10.85 4.25 -9.44
N ALA A 68 10.49 5.37 -10.05
CA ALA A 68 9.21 5.62 -10.69
C ALA A 68 7.99 5.18 -9.84
N GLY A 69 7.94 5.57 -8.56
CA GLY A 69 6.83 5.20 -7.68
C GLY A 69 6.68 3.69 -7.46
N SER A 70 7.81 2.94 -7.37
CA SER A 70 7.87 1.48 -7.25
C SER A 70 7.66 0.69 -8.56
N ILE A 71 7.41 1.36 -9.70
CA ILE A 71 7.22 0.67 -10.99
C ILE A 71 8.47 -0.14 -11.36
N VAL A 72 9.69 0.34 -11.06
CA VAL A 72 10.94 -0.38 -11.34
C VAL A 72 10.97 -1.72 -10.60
N ALA A 73 10.73 -1.71 -9.30
CA ALA A 73 10.70 -2.94 -8.48
C ALA A 73 9.58 -3.89 -8.90
N THR A 74 8.40 -3.35 -9.21
CA THR A 74 7.25 -4.17 -9.61
C THR A 74 7.48 -4.79 -11.01
N ASN A 75 8.08 -4.07 -11.95
CA ASN A 75 8.51 -4.62 -13.24
C ASN A 75 9.53 -5.75 -13.06
N TYR A 76 10.51 -5.58 -12.16
CA TYR A 76 11.49 -6.62 -11.85
C TYR A 76 10.80 -7.88 -11.28
N LEU A 77 9.93 -7.71 -10.28
CA LEU A 77 9.18 -8.82 -9.70
C LEU A 77 8.35 -9.56 -10.75
N ALA A 78 7.71 -8.82 -11.66
CA ALA A 78 6.82 -9.42 -12.64
C ALA A 78 7.55 -10.18 -13.76
N ASN A 79 8.73 -9.72 -14.19
CA ASN A 79 9.35 -10.19 -15.42
C ASN A 79 10.69 -10.90 -15.22
N ILE A 80 11.36 -10.70 -14.07
CA ILE A 80 12.73 -11.17 -13.83
C ILE A 80 12.82 -12.08 -12.61
N ALA A 81 12.13 -11.77 -11.52
CA ALA A 81 12.22 -12.51 -10.27
C ALA A 81 11.74 -13.97 -10.43
N PRO A 82 12.44 -14.94 -9.80
CA PRO A 82 11.98 -16.32 -9.72
C PRO A 82 10.58 -16.44 -9.13
N LYS A 83 9.82 -17.45 -9.60
CA LYS A 83 8.43 -17.72 -9.17
C LYS A 83 8.33 -18.86 -8.16
N ASP A 84 9.46 -19.20 -7.54
CA ASP A 84 9.63 -20.33 -6.60
C ASP A 84 9.45 -19.96 -5.12
N GLY A 85 9.03 -18.71 -4.84
CA GLY A 85 8.88 -18.18 -3.47
C GLY A 85 10.15 -17.53 -2.92
N SER A 86 11.28 -17.59 -3.61
CA SER A 86 12.52 -16.94 -3.16
C SER A 86 12.51 -15.39 -3.31
N TYR A 87 11.45 -14.84 -3.93
CA TYR A 87 11.22 -13.39 -4.03
C TYR A 87 9.80 -13.02 -3.62
N MET A 88 9.70 -11.93 -2.91
CA MET A 88 8.46 -11.23 -2.63
C MET A 88 8.69 -9.72 -2.69
N GLY A 89 7.63 -8.92 -2.69
CA GLY A 89 7.74 -7.48 -2.78
C GLY A 89 6.92 -6.73 -1.75
N VAL A 90 7.42 -5.56 -1.36
CA VAL A 90 6.64 -4.50 -0.73
C VAL A 90 6.64 -3.34 -1.72
N ILE A 91 5.52 -3.18 -2.41
CA ILE A 91 5.38 -2.29 -3.56
C ILE A 91 4.45 -1.11 -3.26
N SER A 92 4.36 -0.14 -4.17
CA SER A 92 3.41 0.97 -4.03
C SER A 92 1.97 0.50 -4.14
N SER A 93 1.10 1.04 -3.31
CA SER A 93 -0.36 0.89 -3.46
C SER A 93 -0.89 1.44 -4.79
N GLY A 94 -0.26 2.48 -5.34
CA GLY A 94 -0.68 3.14 -6.57
C GLY A 94 -0.42 2.36 -7.88
N VAL A 95 0.29 1.22 -7.84
CA VAL A 95 0.64 0.47 -9.07
C VAL A 95 -0.58 -0.03 -9.86
N VAL A 96 -1.71 -0.24 -9.18
CA VAL A 96 -2.97 -0.64 -9.82
C VAL A 96 -3.47 0.45 -10.76
N LEU A 97 -3.48 1.69 -10.28
CA LEU A 97 -3.94 2.85 -11.06
C LEU A 97 -2.99 3.21 -12.19
N GLU A 98 -1.68 3.10 -11.96
CA GLU A 98 -0.66 3.37 -12.98
C GLU A 98 -0.87 2.53 -14.24
N HIS A 99 -1.15 1.23 -14.11
CA HIS A 99 -1.46 0.37 -15.25
C HIS A 99 -2.83 0.73 -15.87
N LEU A 100 -3.85 0.90 -15.04
CA LEU A 100 -5.22 1.18 -15.47
C LEU A 100 -5.30 2.51 -16.24
N PHE A 101 -4.51 3.50 -15.84
CA PHE A 101 -4.44 4.80 -16.51
C PHE A 101 -3.51 4.81 -17.73
N GLY A 102 -2.92 3.68 -18.07
CA GLY A 102 -2.16 3.50 -19.30
C GLY A 102 -0.73 4.05 -19.24
N ASN A 103 -0.10 4.08 -18.06
CA ASN A 103 1.31 4.43 -17.95
C ASN A 103 2.18 3.41 -18.71
N THR A 104 2.82 3.86 -19.79
CA THR A 104 3.61 3.02 -20.69
C THR A 104 4.88 2.42 -20.07
N LYS A 105 5.31 2.93 -18.91
CA LYS A 105 6.44 2.39 -18.13
C LYS A 105 6.08 1.15 -17.34
N VAL A 106 4.78 0.88 -17.12
CA VAL A 106 4.29 -0.32 -16.44
C VAL A 106 4.35 -1.51 -17.38
N LYS A 107 5.08 -2.56 -16.99
CA LYS A 107 5.29 -3.79 -17.74
C LYS A 107 4.76 -5.03 -17.01
N PHE A 108 3.71 -4.86 -16.22
CA PHE A 108 3.01 -5.90 -15.48
C PHE A 108 1.51 -5.66 -15.52
N ASP A 109 0.74 -6.71 -15.25
CA ASP A 109 -0.70 -6.64 -15.06
C ASP A 109 -1.01 -6.84 -13.56
N PRO A 110 -1.53 -5.83 -12.85
CA PRO A 110 -1.86 -5.95 -11.43
C PRO A 110 -2.82 -7.09 -11.08
N ARG A 111 -3.68 -7.52 -12.02
CA ARG A 111 -4.59 -8.66 -11.86
C ARG A 111 -3.89 -10.01 -11.78
N LYS A 112 -2.61 -10.07 -12.19
CA LYS A 112 -1.78 -11.28 -12.19
C LYS A 112 -0.78 -11.33 -11.05
N ILE A 113 -0.61 -10.25 -10.30
CA ILE A 113 0.26 -10.18 -9.14
C ILE A 113 -0.30 -11.09 -8.04
N GLY A 114 0.57 -11.82 -7.36
CA GLY A 114 0.20 -12.64 -6.21
C GLY A 114 0.05 -11.80 -4.94
N TRP A 115 -1.07 -11.12 -4.76
CA TRP A 115 -1.32 -10.32 -3.56
C TRP A 115 -1.40 -11.19 -2.32
N LEU A 116 -0.50 -11.00 -1.36
CA LEU A 116 -0.59 -11.64 -0.04
C LEU A 116 -1.56 -10.91 0.86
N GLY A 117 -1.66 -9.62 0.67
CA GLY A 117 -2.52 -8.70 1.41
C GLY A 117 -1.83 -7.38 1.67
N SER A 118 -2.42 -6.60 2.58
CA SER A 118 -1.85 -5.36 3.10
C SER A 118 -1.80 -5.39 4.62
N MET A 119 -0.80 -4.73 5.20
CA MET A 119 -0.64 -4.64 6.66
C MET A 119 -1.78 -3.83 7.31
N SER A 120 -2.35 -2.86 6.60
CA SER A 120 -3.53 -2.09 7.02
C SER A 120 -4.24 -1.46 5.84
N GLU A 121 -5.46 -1.02 6.07
CA GLU A 121 -6.11 -0.02 5.22
C GLU A 121 -5.53 1.36 5.54
N GLY A 122 -5.59 2.27 4.58
CA GLY A 122 -5.16 3.65 4.75
C GLY A 122 -6.33 4.63 4.64
N ILE A 123 -6.11 5.82 5.15
CA ILE A 123 -6.99 6.96 4.93
C ILE A 123 -6.12 8.12 4.46
N ASN A 124 -6.53 8.78 3.41
CA ASN A 124 -5.92 10.02 2.99
C ASN A 124 -6.84 11.19 3.35
N LEU A 125 -6.25 12.23 3.85
CA LEU A 125 -6.96 13.39 4.36
C LEU A 125 -6.67 14.60 3.47
N CYS A 126 -7.66 15.45 3.25
CA CYS A 126 -7.42 16.81 2.80
C CYS A 126 -7.33 17.70 4.02
N THR A 127 -6.16 18.27 4.23
CA THR A 127 -5.83 19.06 5.41
C THR A 127 -5.54 20.50 5.03
N VAL A 128 -5.95 21.45 5.86
CA VAL A 128 -5.70 22.87 5.69
C VAL A 128 -5.12 23.45 6.98
N TRP A 129 -4.12 24.29 6.88
CA TRP A 129 -3.57 25.00 8.02
C TRP A 129 -4.60 25.96 8.61
N GLY A 130 -4.81 25.94 9.92
CA GLY A 130 -5.93 26.63 10.57
C GLY A 130 -5.95 28.14 10.34
N GLU A 131 -4.78 28.77 10.27
CA GLU A 131 -4.67 30.21 9.97
C GLU A 131 -5.02 30.59 8.53
N ALA A 132 -5.15 29.60 7.63
CA ALA A 132 -5.62 29.87 6.26
C ALA A 132 -7.10 30.33 6.22
N GLY A 133 -7.84 30.15 7.32
CA GLY A 133 -9.24 30.58 7.41
C GLY A 133 -10.18 29.79 6.50
N VAL A 134 -9.85 28.52 6.25
CA VAL A 134 -10.65 27.54 5.50
C VAL A 134 -10.81 26.31 6.39
N ASN A 135 -12.00 26.06 6.87
CA ASN A 135 -12.30 25.00 7.81
C ASN A 135 -13.20 23.90 7.23
N THR A 136 -13.82 24.19 6.08
CA THR A 136 -14.79 23.32 5.43
C THR A 136 -14.52 23.29 3.91
N ILE A 137 -15.14 22.34 3.22
CA ILE A 137 -15.15 22.31 1.76
C ILE A 137 -15.86 23.55 1.19
N GLU A 138 -16.90 24.02 1.85
CA GLU A 138 -17.63 25.20 1.40
C GLU A 138 -16.75 26.46 1.45
N ASP A 139 -15.92 26.61 2.47
CA ASP A 139 -14.92 27.69 2.51
C ASP A 139 -13.95 27.59 1.34
N ALA A 140 -13.48 26.35 1.02
CA ALA A 140 -12.57 26.11 -0.10
C ALA A 140 -13.18 26.35 -1.49
N LYS A 141 -14.51 26.39 -1.62
CA LYS A 141 -15.19 26.85 -2.84
C LYS A 141 -15.14 28.38 -3.01
N ASN A 142 -15.11 29.08 -1.90
CA ASN A 142 -15.21 30.54 -1.90
C ASN A 142 -13.85 31.23 -1.82
N LYS A 143 -12.83 30.56 -1.29
CA LYS A 143 -11.49 31.10 -1.09
C LYS A 143 -10.44 30.27 -1.84
N GLU A 144 -9.47 30.93 -2.49
CA GLU A 144 -8.31 30.26 -3.05
C GLU A 144 -7.41 29.72 -1.92
N VAL A 145 -6.97 28.46 -2.05
CA VAL A 145 -6.14 27.75 -1.06
C VAL A 145 -4.95 27.16 -1.80
N SER A 146 -3.73 27.55 -1.44
CA SER A 146 -2.54 26.92 -1.98
C SER A 146 -2.39 25.49 -1.46
N ALA A 147 -2.25 24.52 -2.37
CA ALA A 147 -2.14 23.11 -2.06
C ALA A 147 -0.78 22.56 -2.47
N GLY A 148 0.02 22.17 -1.50
CA GLY A 148 1.34 21.59 -1.72
C GLY A 148 1.28 20.17 -2.30
N SER A 149 2.07 19.89 -3.35
CA SER A 149 2.06 18.61 -4.05
C SER A 149 3.45 18.11 -4.41
N THR A 150 3.61 16.80 -4.36
CA THR A 150 4.84 16.10 -4.75
C THR A 150 4.96 15.85 -6.24
N GLY A 151 3.92 16.16 -7.02
CA GLY A 151 3.93 16.02 -8.48
C GLY A 151 2.60 15.54 -9.04
N ARG A 152 2.43 15.66 -10.37
CA ARG A 152 1.15 15.44 -11.05
C ARG A 152 0.56 14.02 -10.85
N GLY A 153 1.40 12.99 -10.80
CA GLY A 153 0.94 11.61 -10.60
C GLY A 153 0.70 11.22 -9.14
N SER A 154 0.87 12.16 -8.19
CA SER A 154 0.67 11.86 -6.78
C SER A 154 -0.73 12.25 -6.31
N ARG A 155 -1.22 11.58 -5.27
CA ARG A 155 -2.50 11.91 -4.64
C ARG A 155 -2.53 13.34 -4.09
N THR A 156 -1.38 13.90 -3.72
CA THR A 156 -1.31 15.31 -3.31
C THR A 156 -1.60 16.30 -4.45
N TYR A 157 -1.59 15.84 -5.71
CA TYR A 157 -2.05 16.56 -6.87
C TYR A 157 -3.46 16.16 -7.28
N THR A 158 -3.70 14.85 -7.41
CA THR A 158 -4.92 14.32 -8.02
C THR A 158 -6.16 14.55 -7.15
N TYR A 159 -6.02 14.55 -5.82
CA TYR A 159 -7.16 14.78 -4.93
C TYR A 159 -7.64 16.23 -4.91
N PRO A 160 -6.79 17.25 -4.71
CA PRO A 160 -7.27 18.63 -4.83
C PRO A 160 -7.74 18.96 -6.26
N ALA A 161 -7.15 18.35 -7.30
CA ALA A 161 -7.65 18.49 -8.67
C ALA A 161 -9.07 17.92 -8.84
N ALA A 162 -9.32 16.73 -8.25
CA ALA A 162 -10.66 16.13 -8.25
C ALA A 162 -11.66 16.98 -7.45
N MET A 163 -11.29 17.53 -6.31
CA MET A 163 -12.15 18.44 -5.54
C MET A 163 -12.48 19.69 -6.35
N ASN A 164 -11.51 20.28 -7.05
CA ASN A 164 -11.77 21.42 -7.93
C ASN A 164 -12.76 21.06 -9.05
N ALA A 165 -12.54 19.90 -9.70
CA ALA A 165 -13.36 19.47 -10.83
C ALA A 165 -14.80 19.09 -10.45
N LEU A 166 -14.99 18.46 -9.28
CA LEU A 166 -16.26 17.88 -8.87
C LEU A 166 -17.06 18.78 -7.92
N LEU A 167 -16.38 19.51 -7.05
CA LEU A 167 -17.01 20.29 -5.99
C LEU A 167 -16.88 21.80 -6.20
N GLY A 168 -16.09 22.24 -7.20
CA GLY A 168 -15.86 23.66 -7.46
C GLY A 168 -14.97 24.35 -6.43
N THR A 169 -14.13 23.58 -5.71
CA THR A 169 -13.14 24.17 -4.81
C THR A 169 -12.05 24.94 -5.59
N LYS A 170 -11.33 25.80 -4.90
CA LYS A 170 -10.33 26.69 -5.52
C LYS A 170 -8.92 26.39 -5.04
N PHE A 171 -8.52 25.09 -5.09
CA PHE A 171 -7.16 24.72 -4.76
C PHE A 171 -6.20 25.12 -5.87
N LYS A 172 -5.21 25.96 -5.54
CA LYS A 172 -4.06 26.26 -6.40
C LYS A 172 -2.93 25.30 -6.09
N ILE A 173 -2.73 24.31 -6.96
CA ILE A 173 -1.81 23.20 -6.71
C ILE A 173 -0.37 23.63 -7.02
N VAL A 174 0.50 23.64 -6.00
CA VAL A 174 1.92 23.98 -6.08
C VAL A 174 2.74 22.68 -6.06
N THR A 175 3.37 22.35 -7.18
CA THR A 175 4.19 21.14 -7.33
C THR A 175 5.67 21.43 -7.07
N GLY A 176 6.46 20.35 -6.79
CA GLY A 176 7.92 20.45 -6.67
C GLY A 176 8.47 19.94 -5.35
N TYR A 177 7.62 19.64 -4.38
CA TYR A 177 8.04 19.05 -3.11
C TYR A 177 8.45 17.59 -3.29
N LYS A 178 9.54 17.16 -2.63
CA LYS A 178 10.09 15.80 -2.78
C LYS A 178 9.39 14.76 -1.90
N GLY A 179 8.48 15.18 -1.03
CA GLY A 179 7.73 14.29 -0.12
C GLY A 179 7.05 15.05 1.00
N LEU A 180 6.32 14.30 1.83
CA LEU A 180 5.64 14.86 3.01
C LEU A 180 6.61 15.47 4.03
N THR A 181 7.87 15.04 4.04
CA THR A 181 8.94 15.62 4.87
C THR A 181 9.28 17.07 4.49
N GLN A 182 9.02 17.48 3.25
CA GLN A 182 9.13 18.88 2.83
C GLN A 182 7.79 19.62 2.93
N LEU A 183 6.68 18.93 2.65
CA LEU A 183 5.36 19.53 2.75
C LEU A 183 4.97 19.91 4.17
N GLY A 184 5.44 19.17 5.18
CA GLY A 184 5.21 19.52 6.58
C GLY A 184 5.79 20.90 6.94
N PRO A 185 7.09 21.13 6.81
CA PRO A 185 7.67 22.46 7.01
C PRO A 185 7.04 23.56 6.14
N ALA A 186 6.70 23.26 4.87
CA ALA A 186 6.05 24.21 3.99
C ALA A 186 4.67 24.67 4.48
N LEU A 187 3.89 23.77 5.10
CA LEU A 187 2.64 24.13 5.81
C LEU A 187 2.91 25.03 7.00
N GLU A 188 3.88 24.67 7.83
CA GLU A 188 4.22 25.40 9.06
C GLU A 188 4.76 26.81 8.77
N GLN A 189 5.53 26.95 7.67
CA GLN A 189 6.09 28.23 7.20
C GLN A 189 5.12 29.01 6.31
N ARG A 190 3.91 28.49 6.04
CA ARG A 190 2.88 29.11 5.21
C ARG A 190 3.32 29.33 3.74
N GLU A 191 4.26 28.50 3.25
CA GLU A 191 4.55 28.46 1.81
C GLU A 191 3.36 27.88 1.03
N VAL A 192 2.64 26.94 1.65
CA VAL A 192 1.36 26.40 1.20
C VAL A 192 0.38 26.35 2.36
N ASP A 193 -0.91 26.45 2.05
CA ASP A 193 -1.98 26.46 3.05
C ASP A 193 -2.54 25.07 3.32
N SER A 194 -2.36 24.13 2.39
CA SER A 194 -3.00 22.81 2.48
C SER A 194 -2.13 21.69 1.89
N VAL A 195 -2.42 20.45 2.32
CA VAL A 195 -2.00 19.21 1.67
C VAL A 195 -3.20 18.28 1.63
N CYS A 196 -3.76 18.06 0.44
CA CYS A 196 -4.76 17.01 0.22
C CYS A 196 -4.02 15.73 -0.20
N GLY A 197 -4.48 14.57 0.29
CA GLY A 197 -3.75 13.30 0.10
C GLY A 197 -2.67 13.05 1.14
N TYR A 198 -2.75 13.69 2.29
CA TYR A 198 -1.92 13.38 3.45
C TYR A 198 -2.40 12.07 4.07
N ALA A 199 -1.57 11.02 3.99
CA ALA A 199 -1.90 9.76 4.64
C ALA A 199 -1.94 9.92 6.16
N TRP A 200 -3.03 9.48 6.79
CA TRP A 200 -3.20 9.56 8.25
C TRP A 200 -2.04 8.97 9.02
N GLU A 201 -1.55 7.79 8.60
CA GLU A 201 -0.42 7.11 9.23
C GLU A 201 0.84 7.98 9.29
N GLY A 202 1.12 8.71 8.20
CA GLY A 202 2.25 9.63 8.13
C GLY A 202 2.05 10.87 9.02
N LEU A 203 0.84 11.41 9.02
CA LEU A 203 0.47 12.56 9.84
C LEU A 203 0.52 12.20 11.33
N LYS A 204 -0.07 11.06 11.70
CA LYS A 204 -0.05 10.55 13.08
C LYS A 204 1.38 10.32 13.59
N ALA A 205 2.24 9.76 12.76
CA ALA A 205 3.62 9.46 13.15
C ALA A 205 4.50 10.70 13.31
N GLN A 206 4.24 11.77 12.56
CA GLN A 206 5.14 12.91 12.46
C GLN A 206 4.61 14.18 13.11
N ARG A 207 3.29 14.40 13.10
CA ARG A 207 2.65 15.67 13.42
C ARG A 207 1.24 15.49 14.04
N LEU A 208 1.09 14.50 14.93
CA LEU A 208 -0.18 14.27 15.62
C LEU A 208 -0.61 15.48 16.45
N ASP A 209 0.35 16.24 16.98
CA ASP A 209 0.15 17.47 17.72
C ASP A 209 -0.63 18.51 16.89
N TRP A 210 -0.34 18.67 15.60
CA TRP A 210 -1.04 19.63 14.74
C TRP A 210 -2.54 19.38 14.60
N VAL A 211 -2.93 18.11 14.66
CA VAL A 211 -4.35 17.72 14.63
C VAL A 211 -4.99 17.92 15.99
N LYS A 212 -4.30 17.52 17.09
CA LYS A 212 -4.82 17.61 18.43
C LYS A 212 -5.02 19.03 18.92
N ASP A 213 -4.12 19.94 18.59
CA ASP A 213 -4.19 21.35 18.98
C ASP A 213 -4.94 22.23 17.96
N GLY A 214 -5.45 21.63 16.89
CA GLY A 214 -6.27 22.29 15.89
C GLY A 214 -5.53 23.18 14.93
N ARG A 215 -4.18 23.16 14.91
CA ARG A 215 -3.38 23.88 13.90
C ARG A 215 -3.64 23.36 12.48
N LEU A 216 -3.95 22.07 12.34
CA LEU A 216 -4.29 21.44 11.08
C LEU A 216 -5.75 20.99 11.09
N LYS A 217 -6.56 21.57 10.21
CA LYS A 217 -7.96 21.21 10.01
C LYS A 217 -8.08 20.11 8.96
N ILE A 218 -8.94 19.14 9.22
CA ILE A 218 -9.24 18.05 8.28
C ILE A 218 -10.59 18.38 7.66
N ILE A 219 -10.61 18.70 6.35
CA ILE A 219 -11.81 19.15 5.66
C ILE A 219 -12.46 18.08 4.79
N ALA A 220 -11.76 16.99 4.48
CA ALA A 220 -12.30 15.85 3.73
C ALA A 220 -11.50 14.57 3.98
N GLN A 221 -12.17 13.44 3.78
CA GLN A 221 -11.60 12.11 3.79
C GLN A 221 -11.62 11.52 2.37
N PHE A 222 -10.52 10.88 1.99
CA PHE A 222 -10.37 10.07 0.78
C PHE A 222 -10.11 8.62 1.20
N ALA A 223 -11.13 7.80 1.19
CA ALA A 223 -11.13 6.39 1.55
C ALA A 223 -12.33 5.71 0.89
N LEU A 224 -12.39 4.38 0.90
CA LEU A 224 -13.57 3.63 0.43
C LEU A 224 -14.74 3.71 1.41
N GLN A 225 -14.47 3.99 2.68
CA GLN A 225 -15.47 4.15 3.73
C GLN A 225 -15.09 5.29 4.67
N LYS A 226 -16.09 5.99 5.21
CA LYS A 226 -15.89 7.05 6.18
C LYS A 226 -15.25 6.50 7.45
N SER A 227 -14.14 7.09 7.86
CA SER A 227 -13.48 6.73 9.11
C SER A 227 -14.16 7.40 10.30
N PRO A 228 -14.42 6.65 11.37
CA PRO A 228 -14.94 7.22 12.61
C PRO A 228 -13.92 8.09 13.36
N LEU A 229 -12.65 8.06 12.98
CA LEU A 229 -11.60 8.90 13.57
C LEU A 229 -11.79 10.39 13.25
N PHE A 230 -12.50 10.71 12.16
CA PHE A 230 -12.74 12.08 11.69
C PHE A 230 -14.22 12.28 11.39
N PRO A 231 -15.11 12.25 12.41
CA PRO A 231 -16.54 12.24 12.21
C PRO A 231 -17.05 13.53 11.52
N ASP A 232 -16.38 14.65 11.75
CA ASP A 232 -16.74 15.97 11.21
C ASP A 232 -16.25 16.19 9.77
N ALA A 233 -15.24 15.45 9.32
CA ALA A 233 -14.76 15.53 7.96
C ALA A 233 -15.60 14.63 7.03
N PRO A 234 -16.22 15.15 5.98
CA PRO A 234 -17.02 14.35 5.07
C PRO A 234 -16.14 13.40 4.25
N LEU A 235 -16.69 12.25 3.89
CA LEU A 235 -16.16 11.41 2.84
C LEU A 235 -16.47 12.08 1.50
N ILE A 236 -15.50 12.14 0.59
CA ILE A 236 -15.68 12.85 -0.69
C ILE A 236 -16.87 12.33 -1.49
N GLN A 237 -17.08 11.01 -1.52
CA GLN A 237 -18.17 10.37 -2.27
C GLN A 237 -19.55 10.80 -1.76
N ASP A 238 -19.68 11.09 -0.45
CA ASP A 238 -20.96 11.52 0.15
C ASP A 238 -21.40 12.91 -0.32
N LEU A 239 -20.48 13.70 -0.87
CA LEU A 239 -20.76 15.05 -1.38
C LEU A 239 -21.16 15.06 -2.86
N LEU A 240 -21.04 13.94 -3.54
CA LEU A 240 -21.32 13.80 -4.97
C LEU A 240 -22.76 13.28 -5.18
N LYS A 241 -23.39 13.75 -6.26
CA LYS A 241 -24.72 13.29 -6.66
C LYS A 241 -24.67 12.31 -7.82
N ASN A 242 -23.63 12.39 -8.65
CA ASN A 242 -23.48 11.58 -9.86
C ASN A 242 -22.79 10.25 -9.54
N ASP A 243 -23.41 9.13 -9.89
CA ASP A 243 -22.88 7.79 -9.59
C ASP A 243 -21.58 7.46 -10.36
N THR A 244 -21.42 7.97 -11.58
CA THR A 244 -20.16 7.82 -12.34
C THR A 244 -19.01 8.55 -11.63
N GLU A 245 -19.27 9.74 -11.08
CA GLU A 245 -18.28 10.51 -10.31
C GLU A 245 -17.94 9.85 -8.99
N LYS A 246 -18.93 9.30 -8.26
CA LYS A 246 -18.68 8.50 -7.05
C LYS A 246 -17.77 7.31 -7.35
N LYS A 247 -18.11 6.53 -8.37
CA LYS A 247 -17.29 5.39 -8.81
C LYS A 247 -15.90 5.80 -9.28
N ALA A 248 -15.77 6.97 -9.90
CA ALA A 248 -14.47 7.50 -10.29
C ALA A 248 -13.59 7.86 -9.07
N ILE A 249 -14.20 8.41 -8.01
CA ILE A 249 -13.49 8.63 -6.74
C ILE A 249 -13.17 7.29 -6.07
N ASP A 250 -14.10 6.32 -6.02
CA ASP A 250 -13.82 4.98 -5.48
C ASP A 250 -12.60 4.35 -6.18
N LEU A 251 -12.54 4.48 -7.51
CA LEU A 251 -11.38 4.04 -8.27
C LEU A 251 -10.10 4.79 -7.87
N MET A 252 -10.15 6.11 -7.69
CA MET A 252 -8.99 6.92 -7.32
C MET A 252 -8.47 6.61 -5.90
N VAL A 253 -9.35 6.18 -4.98
CA VAL A 253 -8.98 5.87 -3.60
C VAL A 253 -8.74 4.37 -3.35
N ILE A 254 -8.77 3.53 -4.38
CA ILE A 254 -8.57 2.07 -4.24
C ILE A 254 -7.22 1.74 -3.59
N ASP A 255 -6.24 2.60 -3.77
CA ASP A 255 -4.92 2.47 -3.16
C ASP A 255 -4.95 2.57 -1.62
N THR A 256 -6.02 3.12 -1.04
CA THR A 256 -6.21 3.16 0.41
C THR A 256 -6.53 1.80 1.00
N LEU A 257 -7.19 0.92 0.23
CA LEU A 257 -7.45 -0.45 0.67
C LEU A 257 -6.14 -1.24 0.88
N VAL A 258 -5.12 -0.92 0.11
CA VAL A 258 -3.82 -1.61 0.09
C VAL A 258 -2.69 -0.67 0.47
N ALA A 259 -2.77 -0.04 1.63
CA ALA A 259 -1.80 0.99 2.02
C ALA A 259 -0.35 0.48 2.04
N TRP A 260 -0.14 -0.78 2.45
CA TRP A 260 1.18 -1.41 2.60
C TRP A 260 1.18 -2.82 2.00
N PRO A 261 1.05 -2.95 0.68
CA PRO A 261 0.87 -4.25 0.04
C PRO A 261 2.13 -5.09 0.06
N VAL A 262 1.92 -6.38 0.33
CA VAL A 262 2.93 -7.42 0.24
C VAL A 262 2.52 -8.41 -0.85
N VAL A 263 3.45 -8.73 -1.74
CA VAL A 263 3.12 -9.47 -2.97
C VAL A 263 4.16 -10.54 -3.30
N LEU A 264 3.73 -11.55 -4.07
CA LEU A 264 4.59 -12.47 -4.82
C LEU A 264 4.61 -12.11 -6.31
N PRO A 265 5.65 -12.53 -7.05
CA PRO A 265 5.68 -12.44 -8.51
C PRO A 265 4.45 -13.08 -9.15
N PRO A 266 3.95 -12.55 -10.29
CA PRO A 266 2.87 -13.18 -11.01
C PRO A 266 3.27 -14.57 -11.54
N GLY A 267 2.31 -15.51 -11.53
CA GLY A 267 2.51 -16.86 -12.04
C GLY A 267 3.22 -17.83 -11.07
N VAL A 268 3.30 -17.51 -9.78
CA VAL A 268 3.57 -18.49 -8.73
C VAL A 268 2.44 -19.53 -8.66
N SER A 269 2.74 -20.75 -8.20
CA SER A 269 1.69 -21.77 -8.08
C SER A 269 0.62 -21.37 -7.06
N PRO A 270 -0.67 -21.76 -7.26
CA PRO A 270 -1.73 -21.48 -6.29
C PRO A 270 -1.43 -22.01 -4.88
N ALA A 271 -0.78 -23.16 -4.76
CA ALA A 271 -0.37 -23.74 -3.49
C ALA A 271 0.67 -22.85 -2.77
N LEU A 272 1.65 -22.36 -3.51
CA LEU A 272 2.67 -21.45 -2.97
C LEU A 272 2.05 -20.12 -2.53
N LEU A 273 1.18 -19.54 -3.35
CA LEU A 273 0.45 -18.31 -3.02
C LEU A 273 -0.36 -18.48 -1.73
N LYS A 274 -1.10 -19.59 -1.61
CA LYS A 274 -1.85 -19.90 -0.39
C LYS A 274 -0.95 -20.02 0.83
N THR A 275 0.18 -20.73 0.73
CA THR A 275 1.15 -20.87 1.83
C THR A 275 1.64 -19.50 2.32
N TYR A 276 1.97 -18.59 1.40
CA TYR A 276 2.45 -17.27 1.74
C TYR A 276 1.33 -16.35 2.29
N ARG A 277 0.10 -16.46 1.78
CA ARG A 277 -1.08 -15.76 2.33
C ARG A 277 -1.37 -16.19 3.77
N ASP A 278 -1.38 -17.50 4.03
CA ASP A 278 -1.60 -18.03 5.37
C ASP A 278 -0.50 -17.57 6.34
N ALA A 279 0.77 -17.58 5.90
CA ALA A 279 1.89 -17.08 6.69
C ALA A 279 1.79 -15.57 6.95
N PHE A 280 1.39 -14.79 5.95
CA PHE A 280 1.19 -13.35 6.10
C PHE A 280 0.05 -13.04 7.07
N ALA A 281 -1.09 -13.71 6.95
CA ALA A 281 -2.23 -13.53 7.85
C ALA A 281 -1.86 -13.89 9.30
N LYS A 282 -1.13 -15.00 9.53
CA LYS A 282 -0.62 -15.36 10.86
C LYS A 282 0.37 -14.32 11.39
N THR A 283 1.20 -13.74 10.53
CA THR A 283 2.13 -12.66 10.92
C THR A 283 1.37 -11.42 11.38
N MET A 284 0.31 -11.02 10.67
CA MET A 284 -0.50 -9.86 11.05
C MET A 284 -1.27 -10.06 12.38
N ALA A 285 -1.54 -11.30 12.75
CA ALA A 285 -2.18 -11.65 14.03
C ALA A 285 -1.19 -11.91 15.18
N ASP A 286 0.11 -11.87 14.90
CA ASP A 286 1.15 -12.18 15.87
C ASP A 286 1.35 -11.04 16.88
N PRO A 287 1.23 -11.29 18.19
CA PRO A 287 1.42 -10.25 19.21
C PRO A 287 2.80 -9.57 19.17
N GLU A 288 3.87 -10.32 18.85
CA GLU A 288 5.22 -9.76 18.76
C GLU A 288 5.33 -8.82 17.54
N PHE A 289 4.77 -9.23 16.40
CA PHE A 289 4.68 -8.37 15.22
C PHE A 289 3.90 -7.08 15.51
N ILE A 290 2.73 -7.21 16.13
CA ILE A 290 1.88 -6.05 16.48
C ILE A 290 2.62 -5.11 17.42
N ALA A 291 3.32 -5.64 18.43
CA ALA A 291 4.11 -4.83 19.35
C ALA A 291 5.26 -4.10 18.65
N ASP A 292 5.99 -4.76 17.75
CA ASP A 292 7.07 -4.14 16.98
C ASP A 292 6.56 -3.13 15.96
N ALA A 293 5.42 -3.41 15.31
CA ALA A 293 4.75 -2.46 14.41
C ALA A 293 4.34 -1.18 15.17
N LYS A 294 3.76 -1.33 16.38
CA LYS A 294 3.39 -0.21 17.24
C LYS A 294 4.61 0.65 17.64
N LYS A 295 5.75 0.04 17.98
CA LYS A 295 7.02 0.75 18.22
C LYS A 295 7.50 1.55 17.00
N ALA A 296 7.21 1.03 15.81
CA ALA A 296 7.52 1.71 14.54
C ALA A 296 6.42 2.69 14.10
N ASN A 297 5.45 3.02 14.96
CA ASN A 297 4.27 3.85 14.66
C ASN A 297 3.48 3.34 13.45
N ARG A 298 3.25 2.00 13.39
CA ARG A 298 2.47 1.33 12.35
C ARG A 298 1.24 0.69 12.93
N ASP A 299 0.09 0.95 12.33
CA ASP A 299 -1.13 0.23 12.64
C ASP A 299 -1.14 -1.12 11.88
N VAL A 300 -1.70 -2.11 12.52
CA VAL A 300 -1.88 -3.45 11.95
C VAL A 300 -3.37 -3.75 11.89
N GLY A 301 -3.85 -4.02 10.68
CA GLY A 301 -5.23 -4.40 10.40
C GLY A 301 -5.24 -5.12 9.07
N LEU A 302 -5.12 -6.44 9.11
CA LEU A 302 -5.01 -7.28 7.91
C LEU A 302 -6.08 -6.98 6.87
N VAL A 303 -5.63 -6.62 5.67
CA VAL A 303 -6.43 -6.76 4.45
C VAL A 303 -5.95 -8.01 3.73
N SER A 304 -6.80 -9.01 3.59
CA SER A 304 -6.40 -10.28 2.97
C SER A 304 -6.10 -10.14 1.47
N GLY A 305 -5.28 -11.05 0.95
CA GLY A 305 -4.93 -11.07 -0.48
C GLY A 305 -6.15 -11.25 -1.37
N GLU A 306 -7.14 -12.03 -0.93
CA GLU A 306 -8.41 -12.25 -1.65
C GLU A 306 -9.24 -10.95 -1.72
N LYS A 307 -9.27 -10.16 -0.64
CA LYS A 307 -9.93 -8.84 -0.63
C LYS A 307 -9.24 -7.89 -1.61
N VAL A 308 -7.91 -7.94 -1.69
CA VAL A 308 -7.13 -7.15 -2.66
C VAL A 308 -7.39 -7.61 -4.08
N ASP A 309 -7.34 -8.93 -4.36
CA ASP A 309 -7.64 -9.50 -5.68
C ASP A 309 -9.01 -9.04 -6.19
N LYS A 310 -10.03 -9.12 -5.30
CA LYS A 310 -11.38 -8.67 -5.64
C LYS A 310 -11.41 -7.18 -5.97
N ALA A 311 -10.81 -6.34 -5.15
CA ALA A 311 -10.78 -4.90 -5.36
C ALA A 311 -10.07 -4.52 -6.66
N VAL A 312 -8.96 -5.19 -6.97
CA VAL A 312 -8.25 -5.01 -8.25
C VAL A 312 -9.12 -5.45 -9.41
N ALA A 313 -9.78 -6.62 -9.33
CA ALA A 313 -10.67 -7.10 -10.38
C ALA A 313 -11.84 -6.14 -10.60
N ASP A 314 -12.49 -5.67 -9.53
CA ASP A 314 -13.58 -4.69 -9.58
C ASP A 314 -13.13 -3.37 -10.25
N ALA A 315 -11.90 -2.90 -9.95
CA ALA A 315 -11.36 -1.69 -10.58
C ALA A 315 -11.23 -1.82 -12.11
N TYR A 316 -10.85 -3.00 -12.59
CA TYR A 316 -10.75 -3.27 -14.03
C TYR A 316 -12.09 -3.58 -14.70
N ALA A 317 -13.12 -3.88 -13.93
CA ALA A 317 -14.48 -4.09 -14.41
C ALA A 317 -15.29 -2.79 -14.56
N TYR A 318 -14.77 -1.66 -14.08
CA TYR A 318 -15.47 -0.38 -14.26
C TYR A 318 -15.66 -0.04 -15.73
N PRO A 319 -16.82 0.52 -16.10
CA PRO A 319 -17.05 1.03 -17.44
C PRO A 319 -15.97 2.05 -17.84
N LYS A 320 -15.66 2.09 -19.13
CA LYS A 320 -14.66 3.04 -19.67
C LYS A 320 -14.95 4.48 -19.27
N GLU A 321 -16.22 4.86 -19.20
CA GLU A 321 -16.67 6.19 -18.76
C GLU A 321 -16.20 6.53 -17.34
N VAL A 322 -16.24 5.57 -16.41
CA VAL A 322 -15.75 5.76 -15.02
C VAL A 322 -14.23 5.97 -15.02
N ILE A 323 -13.50 5.15 -15.78
CA ILE A 323 -12.04 5.24 -15.89
C ILE A 323 -11.63 6.58 -16.50
N ASP A 324 -12.31 6.98 -17.59
CA ASP A 324 -12.05 8.25 -18.27
C ASP A 324 -12.41 9.44 -17.37
N THR A 325 -13.48 9.33 -16.58
CA THR A 325 -13.86 10.34 -15.59
C THR A 325 -12.78 10.46 -14.51
N ALA A 326 -12.29 9.33 -13.95
CA ALA A 326 -11.23 9.33 -12.96
C ALA A 326 -9.94 10.00 -13.50
N LYS A 327 -9.55 9.69 -14.74
CA LYS A 327 -8.42 10.36 -15.41
C LYS A 327 -8.66 11.86 -15.53
N ARG A 328 -9.81 12.27 -16.03
CA ARG A 328 -10.17 13.68 -16.26
C ARG A 328 -10.13 14.49 -14.97
N ILE A 329 -10.79 14.00 -13.90
CA ILE A 329 -10.87 14.71 -12.62
C ILE A 329 -9.53 14.72 -11.87
N SER A 330 -8.67 13.73 -12.08
CA SER A 330 -7.32 13.70 -11.49
C SER A 330 -6.36 14.75 -12.10
N GLY A 331 -6.76 15.43 -13.18
CA GLY A 331 -5.91 16.38 -13.90
C GLY A 331 -4.76 15.72 -14.67
N LEU A 332 -4.82 14.39 -14.84
CA LEU A 332 -3.89 13.62 -15.67
C LEU A 332 -4.40 13.65 -17.12
N LYS A 333 -3.56 14.09 -18.04
CA LYS A 333 -3.86 14.10 -19.49
C LYS A 333 -3.37 12.82 -20.13
#